data_37a001535d10e896367b49c39d3c34c9
#
_entry.id   37a001535d10e896367b49c39d3c34c9
#
_cell.length_a   1.000
_cell.length_b   1.000
_cell.length_c   1.000
_cell.angle_alpha   90.00
_cell.angle_beta   90.00
_cell.angle_gamma   90.00
#
_symmetry.space_group_name_H-M   'P 1'
#
loop_
_entity.id
_entity.type
_entity.pdbx_description
1 polymer ?
#
loop_
_entity_poly.entity_id
_entity_poly.type
_entity_poly.pdbx_seq_one_letter_code
_entity_poly.pdbx_strand_id
1 'polypeptide(L)'
;MILNTFTNDRNDPVHNQRDYFIAAFTFISVAGCLISDGSGSQQWQYALGVFAWFFLFCLLMGETVSVRMQVIVAVAFATVGENFASPYLGGYIYRFENVPAYVPPGHGMVYLTALALSRSGLFLRYARELAIFVLIVCGLWSLWGLLLAERLDLSGALLYVIFVAFLFKGQSPLLYLAAFFITTWLEI
;
A
#
# COMPACT_ATOMS: atom_id res chain seq x y z
N MET A 1 20.47 -16.67 1.23
CA MET A 1 20.84 -15.77 2.35
C MET A 1 19.68 -14.87 2.79
N ILE A 2 18.69 -14.57 1.97
CA ILE A 2 17.51 -13.71 2.31
C ILE A 2 16.49 -14.41 3.24
N LEU A 3 16.42 -15.74 3.23
CA LEU A 3 15.39 -16.52 3.93
C LEU A 3 15.64 -16.79 5.42
N ASN A 4 16.85 -16.56 5.94
CA ASN A 4 17.18 -16.84 7.34
C ASN A 4 16.83 -15.70 8.31
N THR A 5 16.38 -14.56 7.80
CA THR A 5 16.00 -13.41 8.65
C THR A 5 14.54 -13.48 9.15
N PHE A 6 13.78 -14.46 8.66
CA PHE A 6 12.32 -14.55 8.89
C PHE A 6 11.89 -15.53 9.97
N THR A 7 12.83 -16.22 10.59
CA THR A 7 12.52 -17.14 11.69
C THR A 7 12.51 -16.39 13.01
N ASN A 8 11.45 -15.62 13.29
CA ASN A 8 11.18 -15.21 14.65
C ASN A 8 9.68 -15.15 14.96
N ASP A 9 9.24 -16.14 15.70
CA ASP A 9 8.32 -16.11 16.84
C ASP A 9 6.88 -15.56 16.67
N ARG A 10 6.30 -15.55 15.49
CA ARG A 10 4.91 -15.07 15.30
C ARG A 10 3.96 -16.08 14.66
N ASN A 11 4.08 -17.35 15.00
CA ASN A 11 3.04 -18.36 14.72
C ASN A 11 1.89 -18.31 15.75
N ASP A 12 1.61 -17.16 16.34
CA ASP A 12 0.46 -16.97 17.20
C ASP A 12 -0.81 -16.90 16.32
N PRO A 13 -1.72 -17.87 16.42
CA PRO A 13 -2.93 -17.90 15.61
C PRO A 13 -3.81 -16.65 15.80
N VAL A 14 -3.76 -16.02 16.96
CA VAL A 14 -4.51 -14.80 17.26
C VAL A 14 -3.93 -13.61 16.46
N HIS A 15 -2.62 -13.52 16.35
CA HIS A 15 -1.96 -12.47 15.58
C HIS A 15 -2.27 -12.61 14.08
N ASN A 16 -2.21 -13.83 13.55
CA ASN A 16 -2.55 -14.10 12.15
C ASN A 16 -4.00 -13.72 11.82
N GLN A 17 -4.97 -14.03 12.68
CA GLN A 17 -6.37 -13.67 12.44
C GLN A 17 -6.56 -12.15 12.37
N ARG A 18 -5.90 -11.41 13.28
CA ARG A 18 -5.97 -9.95 13.29
C ARG A 18 -5.34 -9.34 12.04
N ASP A 19 -4.19 -9.85 11.59
CA ASP A 19 -3.50 -9.37 10.40
C ASP A 19 -4.35 -9.59 9.13
N TYR A 20 -5.00 -10.73 9.00
CA TYR A 20 -5.94 -10.98 7.91
C TYR A 20 -7.19 -10.10 8.00
N PHE A 21 -7.68 -9.83 9.21
CA PHE A 21 -8.79 -8.90 9.42
C PHE A 21 -8.41 -7.48 8.98
N ILE A 22 -7.23 -6.97 9.36
CA ILE A 22 -6.71 -5.66 8.93
C ILE A 22 -6.68 -5.60 7.40
N ALA A 23 -6.12 -6.61 6.75
CA ALA A 23 -6.04 -6.67 5.30
C ALA A 23 -7.44 -6.66 4.65
N ALA A 24 -8.31 -7.59 5.01
CA ALA A 24 -9.65 -7.70 4.45
C ALA A 24 -10.47 -6.43 4.67
N PHE A 25 -10.41 -5.87 5.89
CA PHE A 25 -11.12 -4.65 6.24
C PHE A 25 -10.63 -3.45 5.42
N THR A 26 -9.31 -3.31 5.24
CA THR A 26 -8.74 -2.24 4.42
C THR A 26 -9.16 -2.38 2.97
N PHE A 27 -9.04 -3.57 2.37
CA PHE A 27 -9.46 -3.79 0.98
C PHE A 27 -10.93 -3.41 0.77
N ILE A 28 -11.81 -3.87 1.65
CA ILE A 28 -13.26 -3.57 1.56
C ILE A 28 -13.53 -2.07 1.78
N SER A 29 -12.89 -1.46 2.79
CA SER A 29 -13.12 -0.06 3.13
C SER A 29 -12.61 0.89 2.05
N VAL A 30 -11.43 0.62 1.49
CA VAL A 30 -10.86 1.45 0.41
C VAL A 30 -11.70 1.30 -0.86
N ALA A 31 -12.05 0.08 -1.27
CA ALA A 31 -12.93 -0.14 -2.42
C ALA A 31 -14.29 0.56 -2.22
N GLY A 32 -14.89 0.44 -1.03
CA GLY A 32 -16.14 1.09 -0.67
C GLY A 32 -16.04 2.62 -0.73
N CYS A 33 -14.95 3.20 -0.23
CA CYS A 33 -14.70 4.64 -0.32
C CYS A 33 -14.60 5.11 -1.77
N LEU A 34 -13.80 4.43 -2.60
CA LEU A 34 -13.57 4.80 -4.00
C LEU A 34 -14.87 4.70 -4.82
N ILE A 35 -15.62 3.60 -4.70
CA ILE A 35 -16.90 3.41 -5.38
C ILE A 35 -17.90 4.48 -4.94
N SER A 36 -17.98 4.75 -3.64
CA SER A 36 -18.92 5.71 -3.06
C SER A 36 -18.58 7.15 -3.41
N ASP A 37 -17.28 7.49 -3.50
CA ASP A 37 -16.83 8.82 -3.93
C ASP A 37 -17.14 9.08 -5.40
N GLY A 38 -17.11 8.07 -6.25
CA GLY A 38 -17.33 8.18 -7.69
C GLY A 38 -18.65 8.87 -8.08
N SER A 39 -19.71 8.73 -7.26
CA SER A 39 -21.03 9.34 -7.45
C SER A 39 -21.43 10.36 -6.37
N GLY A 40 -20.59 10.53 -5.32
CA GLY A 40 -20.89 11.37 -4.16
C GLY A 40 -20.70 12.86 -4.40
N SER A 41 -21.22 13.69 -3.50
CA SER A 41 -20.94 15.12 -3.45
C SER A 41 -19.61 15.41 -2.72
N GLN A 42 -19.10 16.63 -2.81
CA GLN A 42 -17.91 17.03 -2.05
C GLN A 42 -18.13 16.90 -0.51
N GLN A 43 -19.34 17.17 -0.03
CA GLN A 43 -19.67 16.96 1.39
C GLN A 43 -19.60 15.49 1.77
N TRP A 44 -20.03 14.59 0.89
CA TRP A 44 -19.88 13.16 1.06
C TRP A 44 -18.40 12.72 1.10
N GLN A 45 -17.57 13.32 0.28
CA GLN A 45 -16.12 13.09 0.30
C GLN A 45 -15.49 13.46 1.65
N TYR A 46 -15.92 14.56 2.30
CA TYR A 46 -15.49 14.90 3.65
C TYR A 46 -15.99 13.87 4.70
N ALA A 47 -17.23 13.40 4.56
CA ALA A 47 -17.75 12.36 5.45
C ALA A 47 -16.95 11.05 5.33
N LEU A 48 -16.60 10.64 4.12
CA LEU A 48 -15.70 9.50 3.87
C LEU A 48 -14.33 9.71 4.52
N GLY A 49 -13.81 10.94 4.50
CA GLY A 49 -12.58 11.30 5.20
C GLY A 49 -12.67 11.07 6.71
N VAL A 50 -13.77 11.51 7.35
CA VAL A 50 -14.00 11.28 8.79
C VAL A 50 -14.06 9.78 9.10
N PHE A 51 -14.78 8.99 8.29
CA PHE A 51 -14.84 7.53 8.44
C PHE A 51 -13.48 6.86 8.26
N ALA A 52 -12.70 7.27 7.27
CA ALA A 52 -11.38 6.70 7.02
C ALA A 52 -10.41 6.99 8.19
N TRP A 53 -10.41 8.19 8.75
CA TRP A 53 -9.64 8.52 9.95
C TRP A 53 -10.09 7.70 11.16
N PHE A 54 -11.39 7.56 11.38
CA PHE A 54 -11.93 6.75 12.46
C PHE A 54 -11.50 5.27 12.34
N PHE A 55 -11.58 4.69 11.13
CA PHE A 55 -11.17 3.32 10.87
C PHE A 55 -9.67 3.14 11.09
N LEU A 56 -8.84 4.02 10.57
CA LEU A 56 -7.40 3.97 10.81
C LEU A 56 -7.09 4.02 12.32
N PHE A 57 -7.74 4.91 13.06
CA PHE A 57 -7.57 4.99 14.51
C PHE A 57 -7.95 3.68 15.21
N CYS A 58 -9.09 3.10 14.87
CA CYS A 58 -9.53 1.81 15.43
C CYS A 58 -8.53 0.69 15.13
N LEU A 59 -8.03 0.61 13.90
CA LEU A 59 -7.03 -0.40 13.52
C LEU A 59 -5.72 -0.22 14.29
N LEU A 60 -5.32 1.02 14.57
CA LEU A 60 -4.09 1.33 15.29
C LEU A 60 -4.17 1.06 16.80
N MET A 61 -5.37 1.02 17.40
CA MET A 61 -5.50 0.79 18.86
C MET A 61 -4.83 -0.50 19.34
N GLY A 62 -4.84 -1.54 18.53
CA GLY A 62 -4.18 -2.82 18.84
C GLY A 62 -2.73 -2.93 18.40
N GLU A 63 -2.12 -1.88 17.85
CA GLU A 63 -0.73 -1.89 17.39
C GLU A 63 0.24 -1.31 18.42
N THR A 64 1.52 -1.73 18.33
CA THR A 64 2.59 -1.19 19.15
C THR A 64 2.86 0.29 18.82
N VAL A 65 3.47 1.01 19.75
CA VAL A 65 3.86 2.42 19.54
C VAL A 65 4.76 2.56 18.31
N SER A 66 5.68 1.63 18.10
CA SER A 66 6.56 1.64 16.91
C SER A 66 5.78 1.56 15.61
N VAL A 67 4.79 0.68 15.52
CA VAL A 67 3.93 0.54 14.32
C VAL A 67 3.08 1.80 14.12
N ARG A 68 2.51 2.35 15.19
CA ARG A 68 1.74 3.60 15.12
C ARG A 68 2.58 4.75 14.57
N MET A 69 3.82 4.88 15.02
CA MET A 69 4.75 5.91 14.52
C MET A 69 5.08 5.71 13.04
N GLN A 70 5.31 4.47 12.60
CA GLN A 70 5.55 4.16 11.19
C GLN A 70 4.35 4.56 10.32
N VAL A 71 3.12 4.26 10.76
CA VAL A 71 1.89 4.64 10.06
C VAL A 71 1.74 6.16 10.01
N ILE A 72 2.00 6.88 11.10
CA ILE A 72 1.97 8.36 11.13
C ILE A 72 2.95 8.94 10.12
N VAL A 73 4.17 8.41 10.06
CA VAL A 73 5.17 8.84 9.06
C VAL A 73 4.68 8.55 7.64
N ALA A 74 4.12 7.36 7.38
CA ALA A 74 3.56 7.02 6.07
C ALA A 74 2.43 7.96 5.66
N VAL A 75 1.50 8.28 6.58
CA VAL A 75 0.43 9.26 6.35
C VAL A 75 0.99 10.65 6.04
N ALA A 76 1.99 11.11 6.80
CA ALA A 76 2.60 12.42 6.57
C ALA A 76 3.28 12.50 5.20
N PHE A 77 4.07 11.49 4.83
CA PHE A 77 4.71 11.41 3.52
C PHE A 77 3.71 11.36 2.38
N ALA A 78 2.67 10.53 2.51
CA ALA A 78 1.61 10.43 1.52
C ALA A 78 0.87 11.76 1.37
N THR A 79 0.54 12.43 2.47
CA THR A 79 -0.12 13.75 2.42
C THR A 79 0.71 14.78 1.66
N VAL A 80 2.02 14.85 1.94
CA VAL A 80 2.92 15.74 1.21
C VAL A 80 3.01 15.34 -0.25
N GLY A 81 3.21 14.03 -0.53
CA GLY A 81 3.34 13.50 -1.88
C GLY A 81 2.10 13.76 -2.74
N GLU A 82 0.90 13.52 -2.21
CA GLU A 82 -0.37 13.75 -2.90
C GLU A 82 -0.59 15.22 -3.23
N ASN A 83 -0.33 16.11 -2.28
CA ASN A 83 -0.45 17.55 -2.51
C ASN A 83 0.62 18.07 -3.49
N PHE A 84 1.77 17.43 -3.55
CA PHE A 84 2.80 17.77 -4.53
C PHE A 84 2.46 17.21 -5.91
N ALA A 85 2.08 15.93 -6.01
CA ALA A 85 1.84 15.26 -7.28
C ALA A 85 0.57 15.72 -7.98
N SER A 86 -0.53 15.92 -7.25
CA SER A 86 -1.83 16.30 -7.82
C SER A 86 -1.96 17.81 -8.02
N PRO A 87 -2.18 18.66 -6.99
CA PRO A 87 -2.44 20.08 -7.24
C PRO A 87 -1.21 20.84 -7.75
N TYR A 88 0.01 20.49 -7.32
CA TYR A 88 1.18 21.28 -7.68
C TYR A 88 1.79 20.87 -9.03
N LEU A 89 2.03 19.56 -9.26
CA LEU A 89 2.59 19.07 -10.54
C LEU A 89 1.53 18.80 -11.60
N GLY A 90 0.25 18.65 -11.24
CA GLY A 90 -0.80 18.28 -12.18
C GLY A 90 -0.63 16.88 -12.78
N GLY A 91 0.06 15.97 -12.08
CA GLY A 91 0.30 14.61 -12.53
C GLY A 91 -1.00 13.83 -12.71
N TYR A 92 -1.98 14.11 -11.89
CA TYR A 92 -3.37 13.65 -11.96
C TYR A 92 -4.27 14.64 -11.23
N ILE A 93 -5.57 14.62 -11.54
CA ILE A 93 -6.54 15.56 -10.98
C ILE A 93 -7.65 14.77 -10.31
N TYR A 94 -7.87 15.02 -9.02
CA TYR A 94 -9.04 14.50 -8.32
C TYR A 94 -10.31 15.20 -8.77
N ARG A 95 -11.45 14.53 -8.65
CA ARG A 95 -12.75 14.96 -9.16
C ARG A 95 -13.18 16.38 -8.77
N PHE A 96 -12.81 16.84 -7.58
CA PHE A 96 -13.11 18.19 -7.09
C PHE A 96 -11.88 19.10 -7.03
N GLU A 97 -10.82 18.79 -7.80
CA GLU A 97 -9.57 19.54 -7.85
C GLU A 97 -8.89 19.71 -6.46
N ASN A 98 -9.18 18.78 -5.53
CA ASN A 98 -8.62 18.73 -4.19
C ASN A 98 -8.11 17.33 -3.87
N VAL A 99 -7.16 17.19 -2.96
CA VAL A 99 -6.83 15.88 -2.41
C VAL A 99 -7.96 15.45 -1.46
N PRO A 100 -8.67 14.34 -1.74
CA PRO A 100 -9.78 13.91 -0.90
C PRO A 100 -9.36 13.63 0.55
N ALA A 101 -10.19 14.01 1.52
CA ALA A 101 -9.87 13.88 2.93
C ALA A 101 -9.65 12.44 3.42
N TYR A 102 -10.11 11.44 2.66
CA TYR A 102 -9.90 10.01 2.95
C TYR A 102 -8.56 9.48 2.42
N VAL A 103 -7.86 10.20 1.53
CA VAL A 103 -6.61 9.73 0.91
C VAL A 103 -5.48 9.61 1.93
N PRO A 104 -5.17 10.60 2.78
CA PRO A 104 -4.13 10.46 3.80
C PRO A 104 -4.34 9.27 4.74
N PRO A 105 -5.50 9.11 5.41
CA PRO A 105 -5.72 7.93 6.26
C PRO A 105 -5.78 6.64 5.46
N GLY A 106 -6.22 6.67 4.19
CA GLY A 106 -6.19 5.54 3.27
C GLY A 106 -4.76 5.02 3.09
N HIS A 107 -3.79 5.87 2.86
CA HIS A 107 -2.36 5.49 2.79
C HIS A 107 -1.86 4.90 4.11
N GLY A 108 -2.32 5.40 5.25
CA GLY A 108 -2.04 4.81 6.56
C GLY A 108 -2.58 3.38 6.67
N MET A 109 -3.81 3.14 6.20
CA MET A 109 -4.42 1.81 6.17
C MET A 109 -3.68 0.88 5.21
N VAL A 110 -3.28 1.36 4.04
CA VAL A 110 -2.48 0.61 3.05
C VAL A 110 -1.14 0.19 3.66
N TYR A 111 -0.42 1.12 4.29
CA TYR A 111 0.84 0.81 4.96
C TYR A 111 0.67 -0.22 6.08
N LEU A 112 -0.34 -0.04 6.94
CA LEU A 112 -0.64 -0.98 8.02
C LEU A 112 -0.99 -2.36 7.47
N THR A 113 -1.72 -2.43 6.36
CA THR A 113 -2.06 -3.68 5.68
C THR A 113 -0.84 -4.35 5.08
N ALA A 114 0.07 -3.58 4.46
CA ALA A 114 1.34 -4.12 3.96
C ALA A 114 2.17 -4.73 5.10
N LEU A 115 2.20 -4.07 6.25
CA LEU A 115 2.87 -4.58 7.44
C LEU A 115 2.18 -5.85 7.98
N ALA A 116 0.84 -5.87 8.06
CA ALA A 116 0.06 -7.02 8.50
C ALA A 116 0.27 -8.23 7.58
N LEU A 117 0.18 -8.04 6.26
CA LEU A 117 0.44 -9.10 5.29
C LEU A 117 1.89 -9.61 5.38
N SER A 118 2.87 -8.72 5.50
CA SER A 118 4.29 -9.09 5.55
C SER A 118 4.64 -9.99 6.75
N ARG A 119 3.88 -9.89 7.83
CA ARG A 119 4.03 -10.71 9.05
C ARG A 119 3.04 -11.87 9.12
N SER A 120 2.15 -12.02 8.14
CA SER A 120 1.17 -13.10 8.10
C SER A 120 1.80 -14.44 7.72
N GLY A 121 1.21 -15.53 8.21
CA GLY A 121 1.70 -16.88 7.93
C GLY A 121 1.72 -17.23 6.45
N LEU A 122 0.78 -16.68 5.65
CA LEU A 122 0.72 -16.90 4.21
C LEU A 122 1.93 -16.28 3.49
N PHE A 123 2.23 -15.00 3.75
CA PHE A 123 3.37 -14.31 3.15
C PHE A 123 4.70 -14.92 3.60
N LEU A 124 4.81 -15.32 4.87
CA LEU A 124 6.00 -15.99 5.38
C LEU A 124 6.20 -17.36 4.71
N ARG A 125 5.12 -18.13 4.53
CA ARG A 125 5.19 -19.46 3.93
C ARG A 125 5.55 -19.44 2.44
N TYR A 126 4.99 -18.50 1.69
CA TYR A 126 5.16 -18.38 0.24
C TYR A 126 6.05 -17.21 -0.19
N ALA A 127 6.92 -16.73 0.71
CA ALA A 127 7.75 -15.54 0.49
C ALA A 127 8.57 -15.61 -0.82
N ARG A 128 9.16 -16.77 -1.10
CA ARG A 128 9.97 -16.97 -2.29
C ARG A 128 9.14 -16.97 -3.57
N GLU A 129 8.05 -17.72 -3.57
CA GLU A 129 7.15 -17.85 -4.70
C GLU A 129 6.50 -16.51 -5.04
N LEU A 130 6.04 -15.79 -4.03
CA LEU A 130 5.47 -14.44 -4.18
C LEU A 130 6.51 -13.46 -4.73
N ALA A 131 7.75 -13.48 -4.21
CA ALA A 131 8.81 -12.61 -4.70
C ALA A 131 9.16 -12.91 -6.17
N ILE A 132 9.28 -14.18 -6.55
CA ILE A 132 9.55 -14.56 -7.93
C ILE A 132 8.40 -14.16 -8.85
N PHE A 133 7.15 -14.42 -8.44
CA PHE A 133 5.97 -14.05 -9.20
C PHE A 133 5.92 -12.55 -9.48
N VAL A 134 6.07 -11.72 -8.43
CA VAL A 134 6.05 -10.27 -8.55
C VAL A 134 7.20 -9.77 -9.43
N LEU A 135 8.43 -10.28 -9.23
CA LEU A 135 9.57 -9.89 -10.05
C LEU A 135 9.34 -10.19 -11.54
N ILE A 136 8.79 -11.35 -11.88
CA ILE A 136 8.52 -11.71 -13.27
C ILE A 136 7.41 -10.81 -13.85
N VAL A 137 6.26 -10.71 -13.18
CA VAL A 137 5.12 -9.95 -13.69
C VAL A 137 5.47 -8.49 -13.87
N CYS A 138 6.09 -7.87 -12.87
CA CYS A 138 6.47 -6.45 -12.94
C CYS A 138 7.63 -6.20 -13.89
N GLY A 139 8.56 -7.14 -13.98
CA GLY A 139 9.64 -7.09 -14.97
C GLY A 139 9.12 -7.11 -16.39
N LEU A 140 8.18 -8.02 -16.70
CA LEU A 140 7.53 -8.09 -18.01
C LEU A 140 6.70 -6.83 -18.29
N TRP A 141 5.96 -6.34 -17.31
CA TRP A 141 5.20 -5.09 -17.44
C TRP A 141 6.10 -3.88 -17.70
N SER A 142 7.18 -3.77 -16.94
CA SER A 142 8.18 -2.71 -17.11
C SER A 142 8.86 -2.77 -18.50
N LEU A 143 9.20 -3.96 -18.97
CA LEU A 143 9.76 -4.15 -20.31
C LEU A 143 8.75 -3.79 -21.40
N TRP A 144 7.49 -4.19 -21.22
CA TRP A 144 6.43 -3.80 -22.15
C TRP A 144 6.25 -2.28 -22.21
N GLY A 145 6.24 -1.60 -21.05
CA GLY A 145 6.16 -0.15 -20.96
C GLY A 145 7.34 0.59 -21.62
N LEU A 146 8.54 -0.01 -21.58
CA LEU A 146 9.73 0.56 -22.21
C LEU A 146 9.84 0.30 -23.72
N LEU A 147 9.32 -0.83 -24.21
CA LEU A 147 9.61 -1.28 -25.58
C LEU A 147 8.40 -1.26 -26.50
N LEU A 148 7.20 -1.44 -25.98
CA LEU A 148 6.00 -1.71 -26.75
C LEU A 148 4.85 -0.72 -26.49
N ALA A 149 4.87 0.04 -25.41
CA ALA A 149 3.83 1.03 -25.13
C ALA A 149 3.96 2.23 -26.09
N GLU A 150 2.82 2.78 -26.52
CA GLU A 150 2.78 3.98 -27.37
C GLU A 150 3.51 5.17 -26.72
N ARG A 151 3.42 5.27 -25.39
CA ARG A 151 4.17 6.23 -24.58
C ARG A 151 5.15 5.47 -23.72
N LEU A 152 6.45 5.74 -23.89
CA LEU A 152 7.50 5.09 -23.10
C LEU A 152 7.37 5.39 -21.62
N ASP A 153 7.25 4.35 -20.78
CA ASP A 153 7.16 4.47 -19.33
C ASP A 153 8.55 4.33 -18.68
N LEU A 154 9.35 5.39 -18.78
CA LEU A 154 10.66 5.45 -18.12
C LEU A 154 10.54 5.47 -16.59
N SER A 155 9.49 6.09 -16.07
CA SER A 155 9.25 6.20 -14.62
C SER A 155 8.91 4.84 -14.01
N GLY A 156 8.03 4.07 -14.63
CA GLY A 156 7.71 2.71 -14.18
C GLY A 156 8.92 1.79 -14.21
N ALA A 157 9.76 1.89 -15.25
CA ALA A 157 10.99 1.12 -15.32
C ALA A 157 11.99 1.50 -14.22
N LEU A 158 12.17 2.78 -13.93
CA LEU A 158 13.03 3.25 -12.85
C LEU A 158 12.52 2.77 -11.49
N LEU A 159 11.21 2.90 -11.24
CA LEU A 159 10.58 2.44 -10.00
C LEU A 159 10.70 0.93 -9.83
N TYR A 160 10.60 0.15 -10.91
CA TYR A 160 10.86 -1.29 -10.86
C TYR A 160 12.30 -1.61 -10.43
N VAL A 161 13.31 -0.93 -10.99
CA VAL A 161 14.71 -1.11 -10.59
C VAL A 161 14.92 -0.76 -9.12
N ILE A 162 14.32 0.34 -8.65
CA ILE A 162 14.35 0.75 -7.25
C ILE A 162 13.68 -0.32 -6.37
N PHE A 163 12.51 -0.82 -6.75
CA PHE A 163 11.82 -1.89 -6.04
C PHE A 163 12.69 -3.15 -5.92
N VAL A 164 13.32 -3.59 -7.02
CA VAL A 164 14.24 -4.74 -7.02
C VAL A 164 15.40 -4.50 -6.05
N ALA A 165 15.99 -3.30 -6.05
CA ALA A 165 17.07 -2.96 -5.12
C ALA A 165 16.61 -3.04 -3.65
N PHE A 166 15.42 -2.53 -3.33
CA PHE A 166 14.85 -2.63 -1.98
C PHE A 166 14.52 -4.08 -1.60
N LEU A 167 14.00 -4.87 -2.53
CA LEU A 167 13.68 -6.27 -2.28
C LEU A 167 14.91 -7.10 -1.90
N PHE A 168 16.06 -6.83 -2.53
CA PHE A 168 17.30 -7.58 -2.28
C PHE A 168 18.20 -6.99 -1.19
N LYS A 169 18.19 -5.68 -1.00
CA LYS A 169 19.08 -4.99 -0.04
C LYS A 169 18.37 -4.41 1.18
N GLY A 170 17.05 -4.28 1.11
CA GLY A 170 16.27 -3.69 2.20
C GLY A 170 16.13 -4.62 3.41
N GLN A 171 15.82 -4.04 4.56
CA GLN A 171 15.69 -4.76 5.82
C GLN A 171 14.35 -5.53 5.95
N SER A 172 13.35 -5.19 5.14
CA SER A 172 11.99 -5.74 5.24
C SER A 172 11.41 -6.13 3.88
N PRO A 173 12.01 -7.10 3.17
CA PRO A 173 11.62 -7.44 1.80
C PRO A 173 10.15 -7.86 1.68
N LEU A 174 9.58 -8.55 2.67
CA LEU A 174 8.16 -8.92 2.64
C LEU A 174 7.23 -7.73 2.80
N LEU A 175 7.65 -6.67 3.50
CA LEU A 175 6.89 -5.44 3.59
C LEU A 175 6.83 -4.74 2.22
N TYR A 176 7.95 -4.67 1.51
CA TYR A 176 8.00 -4.07 0.16
C TYR A 176 7.16 -4.87 -0.83
N LEU A 177 7.21 -6.21 -0.74
CA LEU A 177 6.40 -7.09 -1.56
C LEU A 177 4.90 -6.91 -1.29
N ALA A 178 4.51 -6.84 -0.02
CA ALA A 178 3.12 -6.63 0.39
C ALA A 178 2.61 -5.23 -0.01
N ALA A 179 3.43 -4.19 0.19
CA ALA A 179 3.10 -2.83 -0.24
C ALA A 179 2.87 -2.79 -1.75
N PHE A 180 3.76 -3.39 -2.52
CA PHE A 180 3.62 -3.48 -3.97
C PHE A 180 2.32 -4.19 -4.37
N PHE A 181 2.01 -5.32 -3.75
CA PHE A 181 0.77 -6.07 -4.02
C PHE A 181 -0.49 -5.21 -3.81
N ILE A 182 -0.53 -4.44 -2.71
CA ILE A 182 -1.70 -3.59 -2.40
C ILE A 182 -1.78 -2.41 -3.35
N THR A 183 -0.66 -1.72 -3.62
CA THR A 183 -0.67 -0.56 -4.52
C THR A 183 -1.07 -0.97 -5.94
N THR A 184 -0.58 -2.10 -6.44
CA THR A 184 -1.03 -2.63 -7.73
C THR A 184 -2.53 -2.90 -7.77
N TRP A 185 -3.10 -3.44 -6.68
CA TRP A 185 -4.55 -3.64 -6.59
C TRP A 185 -5.34 -2.33 -6.61
N LEU A 186 -4.80 -1.26 -6.04
CA LEU A 186 -5.46 0.06 -6.03
C LEU A 186 -5.51 0.72 -7.41
N GLU A 187 -4.61 0.35 -8.31
CA GLU A 187 -4.51 0.91 -9.67
C GLU A 187 -5.38 0.16 -10.71
N ILE A 188 -5.98 -0.98 -10.33
CA ILE A 188 -6.87 -1.76 -11.19
C ILE A 188 -8.32 -1.30 -11.03
#